data_ff560fdb365e639a050efabae862e176
#
_entry.id   ff560fdb365e639a050efabae862e176
#
_cell.length_a   1.000
_cell.length_b   1.000
_cell.length_c   1.000
_cell.angle_alpha   90.00
_cell.angle_beta   90.00
_cell.angle_gamma   90.00
#
_symmetry.space_group_name_H-M   'P 1'
#
loop_
_entity.id
_entity.type
_entity.pdbx_description
1 polymer ?
#
loop_
_entity_poly.entity_id
_entity_poly.type
_entity_poly.pdbx_seq_one_letter_code
_entity_poly.pdbx_strand_id
1 'polypeptide(L)'
;MMDTKKEDYAALTLDFWDNEVIYGGKAYKAGSIACDALNIPEEVISQLHTYSKNLNLFLGSINAGKADPKLLPMAKQSALKILSLIIQHAPFSYMDLNMCKDQIDTCFTMDSLKTANAYLTAQRSGKLTEALEKKYENGASLIKLTQLLANLGFSLEGFQKTMIPFALKIHEADERKATGYAEIFDDNFPAEITFEDTGGWMSMTNATIQYRTIRHPKKNHSVLVKRMHYVNFVGLFRSDLFEGLRCGHGPRLCPVCKKWFLTTNGYNTKYCGRVFPGHPDGWTCTIIGSREMEKEKAEDPVITVIYNRRIDSIGKAIRRGSISREQGDIELRLAEEKRSKAFENTAYALSDYEKEMTSKNIHTEAKALLAQREKP
;
A
#
# COMPACT_ATOMS: atom_id res chain seq x y z
N MET A 1 -7.30 29.47 -22.84
CA MET A 1 -8.34 28.43 -22.72
C MET A 1 -7.71 27.18 -23.30
N MET A 2 -7.08 26.35 -22.47
CA MET A 2 -6.51 25.06 -22.93
C MET A 2 -7.67 24.08 -23.11
N ASP A 3 -7.82 23.62 -24.32
CA ASP A 3 -8.75 22.60 -24.74
C ASP A 3 -8.43 21.32 -23.95
N THR A 4 -9.22 21.04 -22.92
CA THR A 4 -9.17 19.78 -22.20
C THR A 4 -9.76 18.71 -23.11
N LYS A 5 -8.94 18.17 -24.05
CA LYS A 5 -9.25 16.91 -24.67
C LYS A 5 -9.64 15.95 -23.56
N LYS A 6 -10.87 15.39 -23.62
CA LYS A 6 -11.34 14.35 -22.71
C LYS A 6 -10.22 13.32 -22.58
N GLU A 7 -9.58 13.31 -21.41
CA GLU A 7 -8.54 12.32 -21.13
C GLU A 7 -9.24 10.97 -21.03
N ASP A 8 -9.01 10.11 -22.01
CA ASP A 8 -9.50 8.74 -22.01
C ASP A 8 -8.99 8.02 -20.77
N TYR A 9 -9.91 7.59 -19.90
CA TYR A 9 -9.65 6.78 -18.71
C TYR A 9 -8.73 7.43 -17.66
N ALA A 10 -9.11 8.56 -17.13
CA ALA A 10 -8.46 9.18 -15.95
C ALA A 10 -8.27 8.18 -14.79
N ALA A 11 -9.16 7.17 -14.68
CA ALA A 11 -9.07 6.10 -13.71
C ALA A 11 -7.82 5.19 -13.86
N LEU A 12 -7.22 5.12 -15.05
CA LEU A 12 -6.00 4.33 -15.34
C LEU A 12 -4.76 5.21 -15.53
N THR A 13 -4.75 6.39 -14.96
CA THR A 13 -3.65 7.35 -15.12
C THR A 13 -3.11 7.74 -13.76
N LEU A 14 -1.79 7.64 -13.59
CA LEU A 14 -1.06 8.17 -12.43
C LEU A 14 -0.04 9.21 -12.88
N ASP A 15 0.06 10.31 -12.14
CA ASP A 15 1.11 11.30 -12.29
C ASP A 15 2.08 11.17 -11.11
N PHE A 16 3.34 10.82 -11.38
CA PHE A 16 4.38 10.75 -10.36
C PHE A 16 5.22 12.02 -10.36
N TRP A 17 5.41 12.57 -9.17
CA TRP A 17 6.27 13.70 -8.92
C TRP A 17 6.97 13.55 -7.58
N ASP A 18 8.31 13.55 -7.58
CA ASP A 18 9.12 13.33 -6.38
C ASP A 18 8.72 12.03 -5.66
N ASN A 19 8.28 12.08 -4.41
CA ASN A 19 7.80 10.96 -3.60
C ASN A 19 6.26 10.92 -3.50
N GLU A 20 5.57 11.60 -4.41
CA GLU A 20 4.11 11.70 -4.46
C GLU A 20 3.55 11.10 -5.74
N VAL A 21 2.32 10.59 -5.64
CA VAL A 21 1.47 10.16 -6.75
C VAL A 21 0.21 11.03 -6.77
N ILE A 22 -0.18 11.50 -7.94
CA ILE A 22 -1.40 12.27 -8.12
C ILE A 22 -2.41 11.39 -8.82
N TYR A 23 -3.56 11.18 -8.17
CA TYR A 23 -4.66 10.35 -8.64
C TYR A 23 -6.00 11.00 -8.27
N GLY A 24 -6.97 10.99 -9.18
CA GLY A 24 -8.27 11.65 -8.96
C GLY A 24 -8.15 13.15 -8.62
N GLY A 25 -7.14 13.83 -9.15
CA GLY A 25 -6.89 15.27 -8.89
C GLY A 25 -6.33 15.59 -7.51
N LYS A 26 -5.92 14.58 -6.72
CA LYS A 26 -5.34 14.74 -5.39
C LYS A 26 -3.94 14.12 -5.32
N ALA A 27 -3.06 14.71 -4.50
CA ALA A 27 -1.71 14.20 -4.29
C ALA A 27 -1.63 13.35 -3.01
N TYR A 28 -1.05 12.17 -3.14
CA TYR A 28 -0.80 11.17 -2.10
C TYR A 28 0.68 10.82 -2.06
N LYS A 29 1.15 10.14 -1.04
CA LYS A 29 2.49 9.53 -1.05
C LYS A 29 2.50 8.35 -2.03
N ALA A 30 3.56 8.20 -2.82
CA ALA A 30 3.72 7.05 -3.71
C ALA A 30 3.64 5.74 -2.91
N GLY A 31 2.87 4.76 -3.37
CA GLY A 31 2.52 3.53 -2.68
C GLY A 31 1.17 3.57 -1.94
N SER A 32 0.55 4.76 -1.78
CA SER A 32 -0.74 4.87 -1.06
C SER A 32 -1.89 4.20 -1.81
N ILE A 33 -1.94 4.36 -3.13
CA ILE A 33 -3.00 3.81 -3.99
C ILE A 33 -2.98 2.28 -3.92
N ALA A 34 -1.79 1.70 -3.98
CA ALA A 34 -1.59 0.26 -3.86
C ALA A 34 -1.96 -0.27 -2.48
N CYS A 35 -1.52 0.40 -1.40
CA CYS A 35 -1.88 0.02 -0.03
C CYS A 35 -3.40 0.03 0.20
N ASP A 36 -4.12 0.98 -0.39
CA ASP A 36 -5.57 1.02 -0.30
C ASP A 36 -6.23 -0.11 -1.11
N ALA A 37 -5.69 -0.45 -2.28
CA ALA A 37 -6.17 -1.58 -3.07
C ALA A 37 -5.96 -2.94 -2.37
N LEU A 38 -4.92 -3.09 -1.54
CA LEU A 38 -4.73 -4.28 -0.69
C LEU A 38 -5.81 -4.43 0.38
N ASN A 39 -6.54 -3.36 0.71
CA ASN A 39 -7.58 -3.36 1.74
C ASN A 39 -9.00 -3.59 1.20
N ILE A 40 -9.17 -3.76 -0.10
CA ILE A 40 -10.50 -4.01 -0.68
C ILE A 40 -10.98 -5.39 -0.21
N PRO A 41 -12.18 -5.48 0.43
CA PRO A 41 -12.67 -6.74 0.99
C PRO A 41 -12.94 -7.80 -0.10
N GLU A 42 -12.75 -9.07 0.26
CA GLU A 42 -13.01 -10.22 -0.63
C GLU A 42 -14.49 -10.27 -1.06
N GLU A 43 -15.41 -9.87 -0.18
CA GLU A 43 -16.83 -9.79 -0.47
C GLU A 43 -17.14 -8.81 -1.61
N VAL A 44 -16.41 -7.70 -1.66
CA VAL A 44 -16.51 -6.71 -2.75
C VAL A 44 -16.04 -7.33 -4.06
N ILE A 45 -14.89 -8.01 -4.06
CA ILE A 45 -14.34 -8.68 -5.23
C ILE A 45 -15.32 -9.76 -5.74
N SER A 46 -15.90 -10.53 -4.85
CA SER A 46 -16.91 -11.55 -5.19
C SER A 46 -18.16 -10.95 -5.85
N GLN A 47 -18.64 -9.80 -5.35
CA GLN A 47 -19.75 -9.08 -5.98
C GLN A 47 -19.37 -8.52 -7.36
N LEU A 48 -18.14 -8.02 -7.53
CA LEU A 48 -17.63 -7.58 -8.83
C LEU A 48 -17.66 -8.73 -9.85
N HIS A 49 -17.22 -9.93 -9.48
CA HIS A 49 -17.31 -11.11 -10.33
C HIS A 49 -18.75 -11.44 -10.73
N THR A 50 -19.71 -11.23 -9.83
CA THR A 50 -21.12 -11.47 -10.13
C THR A 50 -21.64 -10.48 -11.17
N TYR A 51 -21.34 -9.19 -11.04
CA TYR A 51 -21.77 -8.18 -12.02
C TYR A 51 -21.00 -8.26 -13.34
N SER A 52 -19.75 -8.72 -13.34
CA SER A 52 -18.94 -8.88 -14.53
C SER A 52 -19.51 -9.92 -15.53
N LYS A 53 -20.28 -10.90 -15.04
CA LYS A 53 -20.92 -11.92 -15.91
C LYS A 53 -21.78 -11.30 -17.01
N ASN A 54 -22.59 -10.30 -16.68
CA ASN A 54 -23.43 -9.59 -17.63
C ASN A 54 -22.62 -8.75 -18.64
N LEU A 55 -21.53 -8.13 -18.16
CA LEU A 55 -20.63 -7.38 -19.03
C LEU A 55 -19.89 -8.32 -19.99
N ASN A 56 -19.45 -9.48 -19.53
CA ASN A 56 -18.79 -10.49 -20.36
C ASN A 56 -19.75 -11.07 -21.41
N LEU A 57 -21.02 -11.33 -21.05
CA LEU A 57 -22.04 -11.75 -22.00
C LEU A 57 -22.25 -10.70 -23.10
N PHE A 58 -22.35 -9.44 -22.72
CA PHE A 58 -22.47 -8.32 -23.65
C PHE A 58 -21.25 -8.19 -24.56
N LEU A 59 -20.02 -8.22 -24.00
CA LEU A 59 -18.77 -8.22 -24.77
C LEU A 59 -18.70 -9.42 -25.75
N GLY A 60 -19.12 -10.59 -25.31
CA GLY A 60 -19.18 -11.79 -26.17
C GLY A 60 -20.07 -11.57 -27.37
N SER A 61 -21.24 -10.92 -27.21
CA SER A 61 -22.14 -10.60 -28.31
C SER A 61 -21.52 -9.61 -29.29
N ILE A 62 -20.85 -8.57 -28.81
CA ILE A 62 -20.14 -7.60 -29.65
C ILE A 62 -18.99 -8.29 -30.41
N ASN A 63 -18.18 -9.07 -29.69
CA ASN A 63 -17.05 -9.81 -30.28
C ASN A 63 -17.50 -10.84 -31.33
N ALA A 64 -18.67 -11.42 -31.19
CA ALA A 64 -19.23 -12.30 -32.20
C ALA A 64 -19.75 -11.57 -33.47
N GLY A 65 -19.69 -10.23 -33.50
CA GLY A 65 -20.27 -9.41 -34.56
C GLY A 65 -21.82 -9.39 -34.57
N LYS A 66 -22.41 -9.81 -33.45
CA LYS A 66 -23.88 -9.92 -33.26
C LYS A 66 -24.27 -9.15 -32.00
N ALA A 67 -23.83 -7.89 -31.90
CA ALA A 67 -24.18 -7.06 -30.76
C ALA A 67 -25.69 -7.02 -30.54
N ASP A 68 -26.17 -7.66 -29.48
CA ASP A 68 -27.60 -7.72 -29.17
C ASP A 68 -28.02 -6.45 -28.41
N PRO A 69 -28.89 -5.60 -29.02
CA PRO A 69 -29.36 -4.39 -28.35
C PRO A 69 -30.10 -4.67 -27.01
N LYS A 70 -30.66 -5.87 -26.83
CA LYS A 70 -31.37 -6.26 -25.61
C LYS A 70 -30.44 -6.41 -24.42
N LEU A 71 -29.12 -6.69 -24.67
CA LEU A 71 -28.11 -6.80 -23.60
C LEU A 71 -27.59 -5.45 -23.11
N LEU A 72 -27.73 -4.39 -23.90
CA LEU A 72 -27.18 -3.07 -23.57
C LEU A 72 -27.73 -2.49 -22.24
N PRO A 73 -29.05 -2.50 -21.95
CA PRO A 73 -29.56 -2.00 -20.69
C PRO A 73 -29.05 -2.79 -19.48
N MET A 74 -28.98 -4.11 -19.61
CA MET A 74 -28.44 -5.00 -18.57
C MET A 74 -26.95 -4.74 -18.31
N ALA A 75 -26.16 -4.57 -19.36
CA ALA A 75 -24.74 -4.24 -19.26
C ALA A 75 -24.54 -2.87 -18.59
N LYS A 76 -25.30 -1.85 -19.01
CA LYS A 76 -25.29 -0.52 -18.40
C LYS A 76 -25.60 -0.57 -16.90
N GLN A 77 -26.67 -1.31 -16.53
CA GLN A 77 -27.04 -1.48 -15.13
C GLN A 77 -25.93 -2.16 -14.31
N SER A 78 -25.27 -3.18 -14.89
CA SER A 78 -24.16 -3.85 -14.24
C SER A 78 -22.94 -2.93 -14.08
N ALA A 79 -22.64 -2.11 -15.07
CA ALA A 79 -21.59 -1.10 -14.99
C ALA A 79 -21.86 -0.08 -13.86
N LEU A 80 -23.09 0.41 -13.72
CA LEU A 80 -23.49 1.32 -12.64
C LEU A 80 -23.44 0.65 -11.26
N LYS A 81 -23.81 -0.63 -11.15
CA LYS A 81 -23.68 -1.41 -9.91
C LYS A 81 -22.21 -1.59 -9.51
N ILE A 82 -21.33 -1.92 -10.45
CA ILE A 82 -19.89 -2.00 -10.21
C ILE A 82 -19.39 -0.66 -9.69
N LEU A 83 -19.69 0.45 -10.38
CA LEU A 83 -19.29 1.78 -9.95
C LEU A 83 -19.78 2.12 -8.54
N SER A 84 -21.06 1.89 -8.24
CA SER A 84 -21.63 2.17 -6.93
C SER A 84 -21.02 1.35 -5.79
N LEU A 85 -20.53 0.14 -6.10
CA LEU A 85 -19.85 -0.74 -5.17
C LEU A 85 -18.44 -0.27 -4.90
N ILE A 86 -17.64 -0.04 -5.94
CA ILE A 86 -16.21 0.25 -5.78
C ILE A 86 -15.93 1.67 -5.27
N ILE A 87 -16.77 2.66 -5.60
CA ILE A 87 -16.55 4.05 -5.23
C ILE A 87 -16.59 4.28 -3.70
N GLN A 88 -17.12 3.34 -2.95
CA GLN A 88 -17.13 3.36 -1.50
C GLN A 88 -15.79 2.95 -0.88
N HIS A 89 -14.90 2.37 -1.68
CA HIS A 89 -13.62 1.84 -1.23
C HIS A 89 -12.46 2.61 -1.86
N ALA A 90 -11.49 3.01 -1.02
CA ALA A 90 -10.22 3.52 -1.53
C ALA A 90 -9.48 2.39 -2.26
N PRO A 91 -8.79 2.68 -3.37
CA PRO A 91 -8.52 4.01 -3.92
C PRO A 91 -9.61 4.57 -4.86
N PHE A 92 -10.66 3.82 -5.18
CA PHE A 92 -11.68 4.26 -6.15
C PHE A 92 -12.52 5.43 -5.63
N SER A 93 -12.67 5.57 -4.30
CA SER A 93 -13.32 6.73 -3.68
C SER A 93 -12.58 8.07 -3.90
N TYR A 94 -11.40 8.03 -4.51
CA TYR A 94 -10.65 9.23 -4.90
C TYR A 94 -11.10 9.82 -6.25
N MET A 95 -11.83 9.02 -7.04
CA MET A 95 -12.38 9.44 -8.33
C MET A 95 -13.66 10.27 -8.18
N ASP A 96 -13.95 11.10 -9.16
CA ASP A 96 -15.22 11.82 -9.23
C ASP A 96 -16.34 10.88 -9.69
N LEU A 97 -17.29 10.62 -8.78
CA LEU A 97 -18.42 9.73 -9.06
C LEU A 97 -19.30 10.23 -10.22
N ASN A 98 -19.53 11.55 -10.30
CA ASN A 98 -20.38 12.12 -11.34
C ASN A 98 -19.71 11.96 -12.70
N MET A 99 -18.42 12.28 -12.79
CA MET A 99 -17.65 12.07 -14.02
C MET A 99 -17.66 10.61 -14.47
N CYS A 100 -17.50 9.65 -13.54
CA CYS A 100 -17.56 8.22 -13.85
C CYS A 100 -18.96 7.78 -14.33
N LYS A 101 -20.04 8.31 -13.73
CA LYS A 101 -21.42 8.06 -14.17
C LYS A 101 -21.67 8.62 -15.57
N ASP A 102 -21.30 9.87 -15.79
CA ASP A 102 -21.45 10.53 -17.10
C ASP A 102 -20.70 9.76 -18.18
N GLN A 103 -19.53 9.20 -17.89
CA GLN A 103 -18.79 8.38 -18.82
C GLN A 103 -19.54 7.07 -19.14
N ILE A 104 -20.12 6.39 -18.15
CA ILE A 104 -20.96 5.21 -18.38
C ILE A 104 -22.19 5.59 -19.22
N ASP A 105 -22.86 6.69 -18.89
CA ASP A 105 -24.05 7.15 -19.59
C ASP A 105 -23.78 7.51 -21.05
N THR A 106 -22.62 8.11 -21.32
CA THR A 106 -22.18 8.47 -22.67
C THR A 106 -21.76 7.24 -23.49
N CYS A 107 -21.07 6.27 -22.86
CA CYS A 107 -20.58 5.08 -23.56
C CYS A 107 -21.69 4.06 -23.84
N PHE A 108 -22.60 3.79 -22.88
CA PHE A 108 -23.61 2.75 -23.01
C PHE A 108 -24.87 3.25 -23.75
N THR A 109 -24.71 3.60 -25.03
CA THR A 109 -25.79 4.10 -25.91
C THR A 109 -25.96 3.21 -27.13
N MET A 110 -27.13 3.31 -27.79
CA MET A 110 -27.40 2.55 -29.02
C MET A 110 -26.47 2.97 -30.16
N ASP A 111 -26.07 4.22 -30.22
CA ASP A 111 -25.13 4.72 -31.23
C ASP A 111 -23.73 4.13 -31.01
N SER A 112 -23.25 4.11 -29.76
CA SER A 112 -21.98 3.46 -29.38
C SER A 112 -21.99 1.97 -29.73
N LEU A 113 -23.13 1.29 -29.55
CA LEU A 113 -23.25 -0.14 -29.90
C LEU A 113 -23.14 -0.38 -31.39
N LYS A 114 -23.79 0.46 -32.22
CA LYS A 114 -23.68 0.37 -33.69
C LYS A 114 -22.25 0.64 -34.15
N THR A 115 -21.61 1.67 -33.60
CA THR A 115 -20.24 2.01 -33.95
C THR A 115 -19.22 1.00 -33.43
N ALA A 116 -19.48 0.30 -32.32
CA ALA A 116 -18.64 -0.78 -31.81
C ALA A 116 -18.49 -1.95 -32.80
N ASN A 117 -19.60 -2.38 -33.41
CA ASN A 117 -19.56 -3.44 -34.45
C ASN A 117 -18.72 -3.01 -35.65
N ALA A 118 -18.92 -1.77 -36.14
CA ALA A 118 -18.16 -1.22 -37.25
C ALA A 118 -16.66 -1.10 -36.92
N TYR A 119 -16.32 -0.65 -35.71
CA TYR A 119 -14.96 -0.57 -35.22
C TYR A 119 -14.26 -1.93 -35.25
N LEU A 120 -14.86 -2.97 -34.65
CA LEU A 120 -14.27 -4.31 -34.61
C LEU A 120 -14.13 -4.93 -36.01
N THR A 121 -15.10 -4.68 -36.90
CA THR A 121 -15.03 -5.15 -38.29
C THR A 121 -13.85 -4.51 -39.03
N ALA A 122 -13.66 -3.19 -38.88
CA ALA A 122 -12.54 -2.46 -39.45
C ALA A 122 -11.20 -2.93 -38.87
N GLN A 123 -11.12 -3.12 -37.56
CA GLN A 123 -9.94 -3.61 -36.88
C GLN A 123 -9.52 -5.01 -37.36
N ARG A 124 -10.45 -5.95 -37.41
CA ARG A 124 -10.17 -7.34 -37.83
C ARG A 124 -9.79 -7.47 -39.31
N SER A 125 -10.30 -6.58 -40.14
CA SER A 125 -9.96 -6.54 -41.56
C SER A 125 -8.66 -5.80 -41.84
N GLY A 126 -7.98 -5.25 -40.84
CA GLY A 126 -6.77 -4.45 -41.02
C GLY A 126 -7.01 -3.11 -41.74
N LYS A 127 -8.26 -2.67 -41.81
CA LYS A 127 -8.68 -1.43 -42.51
C LYS A 127 -8.88 -0.26 -41.58
N LEU A 128 -8.50 -0.39 -40.31
CA LEU A 128 -8.66 0.68 -39.33
C LEU A 128 -7.62 1.77 -39.59
N THR A 129 -8.07 2.91 -40.08
CA THR A 129 -7.27 4.13 -40.29
C THR A 129 -7.57 5.12 -39.18
N GLU A 130 -6.69 6.11 -38.94
CA GLU A 130 -6.89 7.16 -37.96
C GLU A 130 -8.25 7.89 -38.12
N ALA A 131 -8.66 8.12 -39.35
CA ALA A 131 -9.96 8.73 -39.63
C ALA A 131 -11.14 7.82 -39.22
N LEU A 132 -11.02 6.51 -39.40
CA LEU A 132 -12.03 5.53 -38.98
C LEU A 132 -12.00 5.33 -37.45
N GLU A 133 -10.84 5.35 -36.81
CA GLU A 133 -10.72 5.33 -35.36
C GLU A 133 -11.50 6.50 -34.74
N LYS A 134 -11.28 7.71 -35.24
CA LYS A 134 -12.01 8.90 -34.80
C LYS A 134 -13.52 8.79 -35.06
N LYS A 135 -13.92 8.23 -36.21
CA LYS A 135 -15.33 8.01 -36.55
C LYS A 135 -16.02 7.00 -35.62
N TYR A 136 -15.28 6.00 -35.14
CA TYR A 136 -15.81 4.90 -34.32
C TYR A 136 -15.40 5.04 -32.84
N GLU A 137 -14.94 6.21 -32.41
CA GLU A 137 -14.42 6.48 -31.04
C GLU A 137 -15.41 6.06 -29.96
N ASN A 138 -16.71 6.36 -30.11
CA ASN A 138 -17.73 5.98 -29.15
C ASN A 138 -17.87 4.46 -29.01
N GLY A 139 -17.74 3.72 -30.10
CA GLY A 139 -17.79 2.27 -30.09
C GLY A 139 -16.53 1.65 -29.45
N ALA A 140 -15.36 2.20 -29.76
CA ALA A 140 -14.10 1.81 -29.13
C ALA A 140 -14.13 2.07 -27.61
N SER A 141 -14.65 3.23 -27.19
CA SER A 141 -14.81 3.61 -25.79
C SER A 141 -15.79 2.69 -25.05
N LEU A 142 -16.92 2.31 -25.68
CA LEU A 142 -17.85 1.33 -25.11
C LEU A 142 -17.14 -0.01 -24.84
N ILE A 143 -16.41 -0.53 -25.82
CA ILE A 143 -15.70 -1.81 -25.70
C ILE A 143 -14.67 -1.74 -24.57
N LYS A 144 -13.80 -0.73 -24.60
CA LYS A 144 -12.73 -0.56 -23.61
C LYS A 144 -13.28 -0.40 -22.18
N LEU A 145 -14.31 0.44 -21.99
CA LEU A 145 -14.92 0.64 -20.67
C LEU A 145 -15.59 -0.64 -20.17
N THR A 146 -16.29 -1.36 -21.05
CA THR A 146 -16.91 -2.63 -20.68
C THR A 146 -15.86 -3.67 -20.29
N GLN A 147 -14.76 -3.78 -21.03
CA GLN A 147 -13.63 -4.67 -20.70
C GLN A 147 -12.99 -4.30 -19.37
N LEU A 148 -12.76 -3.01 -19.12
CA LEU A 148 -12.20 -2.52 -17.89
C LEU A 148 -13.04 -2.91 -16.68
N LEU A 149 -14.35 -2.65 -16.74
CA LEU A 149 -15.28 -2.98 -15.66
C LEU A 149 -15.49 -4.49 -15.51
N ALA A 150 -15.57 -5.23 -16.61
CA ALA A 150 -15.69 -6.69 -16.59
C ALA A 150 -14.49 -7.37 -15.94
N ASN A 151 -13.30 -6.82 -16.14
CA ASN A 151 -12.04 -7.38 -15.61
C ASN A 151 -11.62 -6.80 -14.25
N LEU A 152 -12.37 -5.86 -13.68
CA LEU A 152 -11.98 -5.18 -12.45
C LEU A 152 -11.83 -6.15 -11.26
N GLY A 153 -12.78 -7.06 -11.08
CA GLY A 153 -12.71 -8.08 -10.01
C GLY A 153 -11.47 -8.97 -10.16
N PHE A 154 -11.20 -9.47 -11.36
CA PHE A 154 -10.01 -10.27 -11.66
C PHE A 154 -8.71 -9.49 -11.46
N SER A 155 -8.71 -8.21 -11.82
CA SER A 155 -7.54 -7.34 -11.61
C SER A 155 -7.23 -7.15 -10.12
N LEU A 156 -8.24 -6.89 -9.30
CA LEU A 156 -8.08 -6.74 -7.85
C LEU A 156 -7.65 -8.04 -7.19
N GLU A 157 -8.32 -9.15 -7.53
CA GLU A 157 -7.97 -10.47 -7.01
C GLU A 157 -6.53 -10.85 -7.38
N GLY A 158 -6.15 -10.69 -8.65
CA GLY A 158 -4.79 -10.97 -9.12
C GLY A 158 -3.74 -10.09 -8.46
N PHE A 159 -4.03 -8.79 -8.27
CA PHE A 159 -3.15 -7.89 -7.53
C PHE A 159 -2.98 -8.33 -6.08
N GLN A 160 -4.06 -8.60 -5.37
CA GLN A 160 -4.01 -9.02 -3.96
C GLN A 160 -3.31 -10.37 -3.79
N LYS A 161 -3.61 -11.37 -4.60
CA LYS A 161 -2.96 -12.70 -4.55
C LYS A 161 -1.45 -12.63 -4.72
N THR A 162 -0.97 -11.72 -5.56
CA THR A 162 0.46 -11.59 -5.84
C THR A 162 1.17 -10.63 -4.89
N MET A 163 0.53 -9.53 -4.48
CA MET A 163 1.19 -8.48 -3.70
C MET A 163 1.01 -8.61 -2.19
N ILE A 164 -0.02 -9.29 -1.68
CA ILE A 164 -0.15 -9.53 -0.23
C ILE A 164 1.01 -10.35 0.32
N PRO A 165 1.42 -11.50 -0.27
CA PRO A 165 2.58 -12.25 0.19
C PRO A 165 3.87 -11.42 0.19
N PHE A 166 4.09 -10.60 -0.85
CA PHE A 166 5.23 -9.70 -0.92
C PHE A 166 5.18 -8.60 0.16
N ALA A 167 4.02 -7.96 0.35
CA ALA A 167 3.81 -6.95 1.38
C ALA A 167 4.01 -7.53 2.81
N LEU A 168 3.64 -8.80 3.03
CA LEU A 168 3.89 -9.51 4.30
C LEU A 168 5.38 -9.67 4.56
N LYS A 169 6.18 -10.07 3.58
CA LYS A 169 7.64 -10.15 3.72
C LYS A 169 8.27 -8.80 4.09
N ILE A 170 7.81 -7.70 3.44
CA ILE A 170 8.24 -6.34 3.81
C ILE A 170 7.84 -6.01 5.24
N HIS A 171 6.63 -6.38 5.66
CA HIS A 171 6.13 -6.14 7.00
C HIS A 171 6.93 -6.91 8.06
N GLU A 172 7.20 -8.20 7.83
CA GLU A 172 7.92 -9.11 8.73
C GLU A 172 9.40 -8.74 8.87
N ALA A 173 10.05 -8.33 7.77
CA ALA A 173 11.44 -7.87 7.79
C ALA A 173 11.64 -6.57 8.58
N ASP A 174 10.57 -5.86 8.95
CA ASP A 174 10.58 -4.51 9.58
C ASP A 174 11.49 -3.49 8.86
N GLU A 175 11.75 -3.72 7.57
CA GLU A 175 12.61 -2.85 6.76
C GLU A 175 11.91 -1.52 6.46
N ARG A 176 12.69 -0.44 6.41
CA ARG A 176 12.18 0.94 6.24
C ARG A 176 13.00 1.79 5.28
N LYS A 177 14.00 1.19 4.66
CA LYS A 177 14.88 1.88 3.70
C LYS A 177 14.67 1.30 2.31
N ALA A 178 14.80 2.15 1.31
CA ALA A 178 14.70 1.73 -0.08
C ALA A 178 15.71 0.62 -0.44
N THR A 179 16.91 0.64 0.17
CA THR A 179 17.94 -0.39 -0.03
C THR A 179 17.52 -1.77 0.46
N GLY A 180 16.90 -1.86 1.66
CA GLY A 180 16.41 -3.15 2.15
C GLY A 180 15.16 -3.63 1.42
N TYR A 181 14.33 -2.71 0.90
CA TYR A 181 13.23 -3.11 0.01
C TYR A 181 13.74 -3.69 -1.31
N ALA A 182 14.91 -3.24 -1.82
CA ALA A 182 15.51 -3.80 -3.01
C ALA A 182 15.93 -5.25 -2.82
N GLU A 183 16.54 -5.59 -1.69
CA GLU A 183 16.92 -6.97 -1.34
C GLU A 183 15.67 -7.89 -1.29
N ILE A 184 14.61 -7.45 -0.60
CA ILE A 184 13.35 -8.21 -0.53
C ILE A 184 12.71 -8.33 -1.93
N PHE A 185 12.85 -7.30 -2.78
CA PHE A 185 12.32 -7.32 -4.13
C PHE A 185 13.05 -8.36 -4.99
N ASP A 186 14.38 -8.39 -4.97
CA ASP A 186 15.18 -9.35 -5.73
C ASP A 186 14.88 -10.80 -5.34
N ASP A 187 14.66 -11.06 -4.05
CA ASP A 187 14.26 -12.40 -3.55
C ASP A 187 12.88 -12.85 -4.06
N ASN A 188 12.02 -11.92 -4.45
CA ASN A 188 10.64 -12.23 -4.90
C ASN A 188 10.45 -12.13 -6.40
N PHE A 189 11.24 -11.30 -7.07
CA PHE A 189 11.12 -11.00 -8.50
C PHE A 189 12.50 -11.11 -9.15
N PRO A 190 12.97 -12.34 -9.48
CA PRO A 190 14.28 -12.55 -10.09
C PRO A 190 14.48 -11.67 -11.34
N ALA A 191 15.68 -11.13 -11.48
CA ALA A 191 16.01 -10.24 -12.60
C ALA A 191 16.00 -10.94 -13.97
N GLU A 192 16.24 -12.26 -13.99
CA GLU A 192 16.23 -13.06 -15.21
C GLU A 192 14.79 -13.47 -15.54
N ILE A 193 14.20 -12.76 -16.50
CA ILE A 193 12.85 -13.06 -17.01
C ILE A 193 12.97 -13.93 -18.22
N THR A 194 12.68 -15.22 -18.09
CA THR A 194 12.41 -16.10 -19.23
C THR A 194 10.92 -16.04 -19.57
N PHE A 195 10.55 -16.30 -20.83
CA PHE A 195 9.13 -16.38 -21.23
C PHE A 195 8.35 -17.51 -20.51
N GLU A 196 9.08 -18.45 -19.91
CA GLU A 196 8.54 -19.56 -19.14
C GLU A 196 8.38 -19.25 -17.65
N ASP A 197 9.04 -18.18 -17.16
CA ASP A 197 9.01 -17.78 -15.75
C ASP A 197 7.85 -16.83 -15.47
N THR A 198 6.77 -17.38 -14.92
CA THR A 198 5.60 -16.59 -14.52
C THR A 198 5.90 -15.61 -13.37
N GLY A 199 6.91 -15.85 -12.55
CA GLY A 199 7.32 -14.98 -11.45
C GLY A 199 7.90 -13.66 -11.92
N GLY A 200 8.76 -13.68 -12.94
CA GLY A 200 9.37 -12.48 -13.52
C GLY A 200 8.35 -11.51 -14.13
N TRP A 201 7.25 -12.01 -14.70
CA TRP A 201 6.18 -11.17 -15.26
C TRP A 201 5.46 -10.35 -14.19
N MET A 202 5.51 -10.72 -12.93
CA MET A 202 4.85 -9.99 -11.85
C MET A 202 5.48 -8.63 -11.57
N SER A 203 6.76 -8.44 -11.88
CA SER A 203 7.44 -7.15 -11.77
C SER A 203 7.19 -6.22 -12.98
N MET A 204 6.72 -6.77 -14.12
CA MET A 204 6.52 -6.01 -15.35
C MET A 204 5.16 -5.32 -15.38
N THR A 205 5.14 -4.15 -15.98
CA THR A 205 3.91 -3.36 -16.16
C THR A 205 3.90 -2.74 -17.56
N ASN A 206 2.79 -2.96 -18.28
CA ASN A 206 2.54 -2.28 -19.55
C ASN A 206 1.94 -0.90 -19.29
N ALA A 207 2.69 0.14 -19.59
CA ALA A 207 2.25 1.52 -19.48
C ALA A 207 2.85 2.40 -20.57
N THR A 208 2.09 3.40 -21.01
CA THR A 208 2.60 4.48 -21.83
C THR A 208 3.07 5.62 -20.94
N ILE A 209 4.29 6.07 -21.12
CA ILE A 209 4.90 7.15 -20.32
C ILE A 209 4.88 8.45 -21.10
N GLN A 210 4.41 9.52 -20.47
CA GLN A 210 4.42 10.88 -20.98
C GLN A 210 4.94 11.83 -19.90
N TYR A 211 5.78 12.78 -20.26
CA TYR A 211 6.13 13.89 -19.36
C TYR A 211 5.27 15.10 -19.70
N ARG A 212 4.66 15.71 -18.70
CA ARG A 212 3.85 16.91 -18.88
C ARG A 212 3.87 17.81 -17.65
N THR A 213 3.56 19.08 -17.86
CA THR A 213 3.40 20.04 -16.78
C THR A 213 1.95 20.05 -16.30
N ILE A 214 1.75 19.94 -14.99
CA ILE A 214 0.45 20.09 -14.34
C ILE A 214 0.55 21.08 -13.18
N ARG A 215 -0.57 21.69 -12.78
CA ARG A 215 -0.65 22.44 -11.53
C ARG A 215 -0.74 21.45 -10.38
N HIS A 216 0.18 21.54 -9.43
CA HIS A 216 0.19 20.62 -8.30
C HIS A 216 -1.02 20.83 -7.38
N PRO A 217 -1.77 19.77 -6.97
CA PRO A 217 -3.01 19.94 -6.19
C PRO A 217 -2.84 20.64 -4.84
N LYS A 218 -1.67 20.48 -4.20
CA LYS A 218 -1.38 21.06 -2.88
C LYS A 218 -0.42 22.25 -2.91
N LYS A 219 0.20 22.55 -4.08
CA LYS A 219 1.22 23.59 -4.20
C LYS A 219 0.78 24.63 -5.22
N ASN A 220 1.07 25.88 -4.99
CA ASN A 220 0.62 26.96 -5.87
C ASN A 220 1.55 27.20 -7.09
N HIS A 221 2.15 26.11 -7.62
CA HIS A 221 2.99 26.17 -8.81
C HIS A 221 2.79 24.94 -9.71
N SER A 222 3.24 25.06 -10.96
CA SER A 222 3.26 23.96 -11.90
C SER A 222 4.49 23.08 -11.70
N VAL A 223 4.33 21.78 -11.86
CA VAL A 223 5.37 20.77 -11.73
C VAL A 223 5.43 19.91 -12.99
N LEU A 224 6.63 19.44 -13.34
CA LEU A 224 6.82 18.45 -14.39
C LEU A 224 6.61 17.06 -13.78
N VAL A 225 5.61 16.35 -14.27
CA VAL A 225 5.27 15.00 -13.80
C VAL A 225 5.61 13.93 -14.84
N LYS A 226 5.93 12.73 -14.34
CA LYS A 226 5.93 11.50 -15.14
C LYS A 226 4.51 10.96 -15.13
N ARG A 227 3.76 11.17 -16.21
CA ARG A 227 2.42 10.60 -16.39
C ARG A 227 2.52 9.20 -16.97
N MET A 228 1.84 8.26 -16.34
CA MET A 228 1.75 6.89 -16.80
C MET A 228 0.29 6.50 -17.05
N HIS A 229 0.03 6.01 -18.26
CA HIS A 229 -1.27 5.49 -18.67
C HIS A 229 -1.18 3.96 -18.70
N TYR A 230 -2.05 3.31 -17.95
CA TYR A 230 -2.05 1.86 -17.77
C TYR A 230 -3.13 1.19 -18.62
N VAL A 231 -2.91 -0.08 -18.95
CA VAL A 231 -3.89 -0.91 -19.68
C VAL A 231 -4.92 -1.50 -18.72
N ASN A 232 -4.53 -1.71 -17.45
CA ASN A 232 -5.38 -2.30 -16.41
C ASN A 232 -4.99 -1.84 -15.02
N PHE A 233 -5.83 -2.12 -14.02
CA PHE A 233 -5.59 -1.74 -12.64
C PHE A 233 -4.44 -2.51 -11.97
N VAL A 234 -4.13 -3.74 -12.38
CA VAL A 234 -2.98 -4.49 -11.83
C VAL A 234 -1.69 -3.74 -12.07
N GLY A 235 -1.47 -3.29 -13.31
CA GLY A 235 -0.30 -2.50 -13.68
C GLY A 235 -0.23 -1.19 -12.91
N LEU A 236 -1.37 -0.51 -12.75
CA LEU A 236 -1.47 0.74 -12.02
C LEU A 236 -1.06 0.55 -10.55
N PHE A 237 -1.65 -0.42 -9.86
CA PHE A 237 -1.35 -0.66 -8.43
C PHE A 237 0.07 -1.14 -8.20
N ARG A 238 0.60 -2.02 -9.08
CA ARG A 238 2.01 -2.45 -8.99
C ARG A 238 2.97 -1.29 -9.16
N SER A 239 2.74 -0.44 -10.15
CA SER A 239 3.60 0.72 -10.38
C SER A 239 3.60 1.66 -9.19
N ASP A 240 2.44 1.95 -8.59
CA ASP A 240 2.38 2.80 -7.41
C ASP A 240 3.12 2.16 -6.23
N LEU A 241 2.95 0.85 -6.00
CA LEU A 241 3.65 0.12 -4.94
C LEU A 241 5.17 0.21 -5.12
N PHE A 242 5.68 -0.11 -6.31
CA PHE A 242 7.12 -0.15 -6.59
C PHE A 242 7.75 1.24 -6.59
N GLU A 243 7.05 2.27 -7.10
CA GLU A 243 7.50 3.65 -6.97
C GLU A 243 7.52 4.09 -5.49
N GLY A 244 6.56 3.64 -4.67
CA GLY A 244 6.58 3.83 -3.22
C GLY A 244 7.82 3.21 -2.57
N LEU A 245 8.11 1.94 -2.85
CA LEU A 245 9.29 1.24 -2.33
C LEU A 245 10.59 1.94 -2.73
N ARG A 246 10.69 2.40 -3.98
CA ARG A 246 11.83 3.18 -4.48
C ARG A 246 12.06 4.47 -3.69
N CYS A 247 10.97 5.09 -3.22
CA CYS A 247 11.01 6.28 -2.36
C CYS A 247 11.23 5.94 -0.88
N GLY A 248 11.38 4.67 -0.49
CA GLY A 248 11.47 4.23 0.89
C GLY A 248 10.15 4.17 1.62
N HIS A 249 9.03 4.14 0.89
CA HIS A 249 7.69 3.94 1.45
C HIS A 249 7.32 2.46 1.35
N GLY A 250 6.94 1.84 2.46
CA GLY A 250 6.58 0.41 2.49
C GLY A 250 5.21 0.13 3.07
N PRO A 251 4.53 -0.92 2.59
CA PRO A 251 3.27 -1.37 3.15
C PRO A 251 3.49 -2.02 4.52
N ARG A 252 2.59 -1.73 5.48
CA ARG A 252 2.57 -2.30 6.83
C ARG A 252 1.17 -2.72 7.19
N LEU A 253 1.06 -3.82 7.94
CA LEU A 253 -0.21 -4.27 8.50
C LEU A 253 -0.41 -3.65 9.88
N CYS A 254 -1.50 -2.91 10.08
CA CYS A 254 -1.82 -2.34 11.36
C CYS A 254 -2.22 -3.44 12.36
N PRO A 255 -1.54 -3.57 13.53
CA PRO A 255 -1.86 -4.63 14.49
C PRO A 255 -3.25 -4.49 15.10
N VAL A 256 -3.83 -3.27 15.13
CA VAL A 256 -5.16 -3.00 15.71
C VAL A 256 -6.28 -3.32 14.72
N CYS A 257 -6.30 -2.68 13.55
CA CYS A 257 -7.42 -2.84 12.58
C CYS A 257 -7.16 -3.88 11.49
N LYS A 258 -5.97 -4.50 11.46
CA LYS A 258 -5.56 -5.49 10.46
C LYS A 258 -5.64 -5.00 9.01
N LYS A 259 -5.58 -3.68 8.79
CA LYS A 259 -5.56 -3.06 7.46
C LYS A 259 -4.16 -2.63 7.07
N TRP A 260 -3.86 -2.74 5.79
CA TRP A 260 -2.62 -2.22 5.20
C TRP A 260 -2.59 -0.70 5.26
N PHE A 261 -1.43 -0.15 5.55
CA PHE A 261 -1.15 1.28 5.50
C PHE A 261 0.29 1.52 5.05
N LEU A 262 0.53 2.69 4.49
CA LEU A 262 1.84 3.07 4.01
C LEU A 262 2.67 3.70 5.13
N THR A 263 3.89 3.20 5.35
CA THR A 263 4.90 3.88 6.14
C THR A 263 5.84 4.65 5.24
N THR A 264 6.26 5.84 5.67
CA THR A 264 7.21 6.68 4.94
C THR A 264 8.53 6.77 5.68
N ASN A 265 9.61 7.05 4.96
CA ASN A 265 10.96 7.23 5.54
C ASN A 265 10.93 8.16 6.76
N GLY A 266 11.57 7.75 7.84
CA GLY A 266 11.80 8.56 9.04
C GLY A 266 10.76 8.42 10.15
N TYR A 267 9.61 7.78 9.92
CA TYR A 267 8.59 7.61 10.95
C TYR A 267 8.43 6.15 11.39
N ASN A 268 8.73 5.89 12.66
CA ASN A 268 8.52 4.58 13.29
C ASN A 268 7.04 4.40 13.69
N THR A 269 6.12 4.47 12.73
CA THR A 269 4.70 4.28 12.98
C THR A 269 4.34 2.79 12.99
N LYS A 270 3.91 2.28 14.15
CA LYS A 270 3.39 0.92 14.30
C LYS A 270 1.91 0.81 13.87
N TYR A 271 1.18 1.90 13.92
CA TYR A 271 -0.28 1.98 13.75
C TYR A 271 -0.66 2.90 12.60
N CYS A 272 -1.76 2.60 11.91
CA CYS A 272 -2.18 3.36 10.72
C CYS A 272 -2.74 4.77 11.01
N GLY A 273 -3.01 5.12 12.28
CA GLY A 273 -3.60 6.40 12.68
C GLY A 273 -5.06 6.61 12.25
N ARG A 274 -5.69 5.66 11.55
CA ARG A 274 -7.11 5.75 11.16
C ARG A 274 -8.01 5.59 12.38
N VAL A 275 -9.19 6.21 12.34
CA VAL A 275 -10.25 5.94 13.34
C VAL A 275 -10.64 4.47 13.25
N PHE A 276 -10.69 3.79 14.41
CA PHE A 276 -11.08 2.39 14.46
C PHE A 276 -12.59 2.28 14.29
N PRO A 277 -13.09 1.52 13.30
CA PRO A 277 -14.52 1.40 13.07
C PRO A 277 -15.25 0.83 14.28
N GLY A 278 -16.36 1.47 14.69
CA GLY A 278 -17.20 0.99 15.79
C GLY A 278 -16.70 1.34 17.19
N HIS A 279 -15.59 2.07 17.34
CA HIS A 279 -15.20 2.57 18.67
C HIS A 279 -16.07 3.75 19.06
N PRO A 280 -16.77 3.70 20.23
CA PRO A 280 -17.77 4.70 20.62
C PRO A 280 -17.16 6.11 20.76
N ASP A 281 -15.92 6.23 21.19
CA ASP A 281 -15.23 7.52 21.38
C ASP A 281 -14.45 7.98 20.12
N GLY A 282 -14.58 7.30 18.98
CA GLY A 282 -13.86 7.65 17.76
C GLY A 282 -12.34 7.52 17.86
N TRP A 283 -11.83 6.63 18.71
CA TRP A 283 -10.39 6.46 18.91
C TRP A 283 -9.69 5.95 17.65
N THR A 284 -8.49 6.48 17.45
CA THR A 284 -7.62 6.01 16.37
C THR A 284 -6.87 4.73 16.77
N CYS A 285 -6.42 3.97 15.77
CA CYS A 285 -5.59 2.79 15.99
C CYS A 285 -4.33 3.10 16.82
N THR A 286 -3.80 4.33 16.72
CA THR A 286 -2.66 4.78 17.52
C THR A 286 -3.02 4.85 19.00
N ILE A 287 -4.17 5.42 19.34
CA ILE A 287 -4.63 5.55 20.73
C ILE A 287 -4.88 4.16 21.32
N ILE A 288 -5.58 3.30 20.59
CA ILE A 288 -5.91 1.93 21.04
C ILE A 288 -4.63 1.14 21.29
N GLY A 289 -3.75 1.07 20.29
CA GLY A 289 -2.52 0.29 20.38
C GLY A 289 -1.53 0.83 21.42
N SER A 290 -1.47 2.16 21.64
CA SER A 290 -0.65 2.72 22.72
C SER A 290 -1.17 2.29 24.09
N ARG A 291 -2.50 2.29 24.30
CA ARG A 291 -3.10 1.83 25.57
C ARG A 291 -2.95 0.34 25.80
N GLU A 292 -3.04 -0.48 24.76
CA GLU A 292 -2.76 -1.92 24.85
C GLU A 292 -1.32 -2.16 25.27
N MET A 293 -0.35 -1.48 24.65
CA MET A 293 1.06 -1.55 25.04
C MET A 293 1.31 -1.07 26.48
N GLU A 294 0.58 -0.04 26.95
CA GLU A 294 0.69 0.42 28.33
C GLU A 294 0.15 -0.62 29.31
N LYS A 295 -0.95 -1.30 28.98
CA LYS A 295 -1.48 -2.41 29.78
C LYS A 295 -0.51 -3.58 29.84
N GLU A 296 0.01 -4.03 28.67
CA GLU A 296 1.03 -5.09 28.61
C GLU A 296 2.27 -4.76 29.44
N LYS A 297 2.75 -3.50 29.38
CA LYS A 297 3.86 -3.04 30.23
C LYS A 297 3.52 -3.01 31.72
N ALA A 298 2.25 -2.73 32.05
CA ALA A 298 1.80 -2.74 33.46
C ALA A 298 1.65 -4.18 34.00
N GLU A 299 1.45 -5.17 33.11
CA GLU A 299 1.41 -6.59 33.43
C GLU A 299 2.80 -7.24 33.46
N ASP A 300 3.83 -6.53 32.99
CA ASP A 300 5.21 -7.00 33.04
C ASP A 300 5.63 -7.32 34.48
N PRO A 301 6.31 -8.45 34.73
CA PRO A 301 6.87 -8.76 36.03
C PRO A 301 7.72 -7.60 36.56
N VAL A 302 7.60 -7.28 37.84
CA VAL A 302 8.35 -6.20 38.50
C VAL A 302 9.84 -6.26 38.18
N ILE A 303 10.38 -7.46 38.03
CA ILE A 303 11.75 -7.74 37.57
C ILE A 303 12.06 -7.07 36.23
N THR A 304 11.18 -7.24 35.24
CA THR A 304 11.34 -6.68 33.90
C THR A 304 11.23 -5.15 33.91
N VAL A 305 10.33 -4.60 34.71
CA VAL A 305 10.16 -3.13 34.85
C VAL A 305 11.41 -2.48 35.43
N ILE A 306 11.98 -3.07 36.50
CA ILE A 306 13.22 -2.58 37.15
C ILE A 306 14.39 -2.66 36.17
N TYR A 307 14.51 -3.79 35.42
CA TYR A 307 15.56 -3.98 34.43
C TYR A 307 15.48 -2.95 33.31
N ASN A 308 14.33 -2.77 32.69
CA ASN A 308 14.15 -1.81 31.59
C ASN A 308 14.47 -0.36 32.01
N ARG A 309 14.03 0.02 33.20
CA ARG A 309 14.39 1.34 33.80
C ARG A 309 15.90 1.50 33.93
N ARG A 310 16.61 0.43 34.30
CA ARG A 310 18.07 0.47 34.47
C ARG A 310 18.78 0.59 33.12
N ILE A 311 18.43 -0.22 32.14
CA ILE A 311 19.00 -0.16 30.79
C ILE A 311 18.83 1.23 30.17
N ASP A 312 17.63 1.80 30.26
CA ASP A 312 17.37 3.17 29.81
C ASP A 312 18.26 4.21 30.49
N SER A 313 18.48 4.07 31.79
CA SER A 313 19.34 4.95 32.57
C SER A 313 20.80 4.87 32.13
N ILE A 314 21.32 3.66 31.95
CA ILE A 314 22.68 3.40 31.45
C ILE A 314 22.85 3.98 30.04
N GLY A 315 21.92 3.72 29.15
CA GLY A 315 21.93 4.25 27.78
C GLY A 315 21.91 5.79 27.73
N LYS A 316 21.19 6.44 28.65
CA LYS A 316 21.21 7.90 28.81
C LYS A 316 22.55 8.41 29.34
N ALA A 317 23.18 7.69 30.30
CA ALA A 317 24.48 8.05 30.86
C ALA A 317 25.61 7.96 29.82
N ILE A 318 25.62 6.92 28.98
CA ILE A 318 26.54 6.79 27.83
C ILE A 318 26.37 7.98 26.86
N ARG A 319 25.13 8.26 26.45
CA ARG A 319 24.83 9.35 25.47
C ARG A 319 25.24 10.74 26.01
N ARG A 320 25.16 10.96 27.31
CA ARG A 320 25.56 12.22 27.96
C ARG A 320 27.07 12.29 28.24
N GLY A 321 27.83 11.23 27.96
CA GLY A 321 29.25 11.16 28.28
C GLY A 321 29.56 11.09 29.77
N SER A 322 28.58 10.81 30.66
CA SER A 322 28.79 10.71 32.10
C SER A 322 29.44 9.38 32.51
N ILE A 323 29.43 8.38 31.67
CA ILE A 323 30.20 7.13 31.77
C ILE A 323 30.82 6.80 30.44
N SER A 324 31.97 6.12 30.45
CA SER A 324 32.59 5.62 29.20
C SER A 324 31.75 4.50 28.59
N ARG A 325 31.92 4.23 27.28
CA ARG A 325 31.23 3.14 26.61
C ARG A 325 31.62 1.78 27.22
N GLU A 326 32.88 1.58 27.52
CA GLU A 326 33.37 0.36 28.15
C GLU A 326 32.73 0.10 29.51
N GLN A 327 32.63 1.15 30.35
CA GLN A 327 31.94 1.08 31.62
C GLN A 327 30.45 0.78 31.42
N GLY A 328 29.80 1.41 30.45
CA GLY A 328 28.40 1.16 30.13
C GLY A 328 28.12 -0.28 29.70
N ASP A 329 29.00 -0.89 28.91
CA ASP A 329 28.89 -2.29 28.50
C ASP A 329 29.01 -3.26 29.69
N ILE A 330 29.85 -2.92 30.68
CA ILE A 330 29.93 -3.71 31.94
C ILE A 330 28.66 -3.55 32.75
N GLU A 331 28.14 -2.32 32.91
CA GLU A 331 26.88 -2.05 33.62
C GLU A 331 25.70 -2.78 33.00
N LEU A 332 25.60 -2.84 31.65
CA LEU A 332 24.58 -3.57 30.95
C LEU A 332 24.64 -5.07 31.23
N ARG A 333 25.85 -5.64 31.20
CA ARG A 333 26.07 -7.06 31.51
C ARG A 333 25.69 -7.40 32.96
N LEU A 334 26.13 -6.60 33.94
CA LEU A 334 25.75 -6.77 35.34
C LEU A 334 24.24 -6.71 35.54
N ALA A 335 23.56 -5.77 34.88
CA ALA A 335 22.11 -5.68 34.94
C ALA A 335 21.42 -6.96 34.39
N GLU A 336 21.94 -7.54 33.29
CA GLU A 336 21.42 -8.78 32.71
C GLU A 336 21.66 -9.98 33.61
N GLU A 337 22.86 -10.11 34.21
CA GLU A 337 23.17 -11.18 35.17
C GLU A 337 22.24 -11.13 36.41
N LYS A 338 22.01 -9.94 36.95
CA LYS A 338 21.10 -9.74 38.09
C LYS A 338 19.64 -10.05 37.73
N ARG A 339 19.21 -9.70 36.51
CA ARG A 339 17.88 -10.04 35.99
C ARG A 339 17.70 -11.54 35.90
N SER A 340 18.66 -12.24 35.30
CA SER A 340 18.62 -13.70 35.17
C SER A 340 18.55 -14.38 36.54
N LYS A 341 19.37 -13.94 37.48
CA LYS A 341 19.34 -14.42 38.87
C LYS A 341 17.99 -14.17 39.56
N ALA A 342 17.32 -13.02 39.27
CA ALA A 342 16.01 -12.73 39.83
C ALA A 342 14.89 -13.61 39.29
N PHE A 343 14.97 -14.05 38.04
CA PHE A 343 14.04 -15.02 37.47
C PHE A 343 14.24 -16.44 38.05
N GLU A 344 15.47 -16.79 38.39
CA GLU A 344 15.79 -18.12 38.94
C GLU A 344 15.56 -18.19 40.45
N ASN A 345 15.62 -17.07 41.16
CA ASN A 345 15.56 -17.01 42.63
C ASN A 345 14.53 -15.98 43.11
N THR A 346 13.34 -16.46 43.45
CA THR A 346 12.22 -15.64 43.95
C THR A 346 12.57 -14.88 45.25
N ALA A 347 13.36 -15.46 46.15
CA ALA A 347 13.78 -14.79 47.39
C ALA A 347 14.67 -13.59 47.07
N TYR A 348 15.62 -13.71 46.18
CA TYR A 348 16.44 -12.61 45.68
C TYR A 348 15.61 -11.54 44.97
N ALA A 349 14.66 -11.96 44.13
CA ALA A 349 13.77 -11.04 43.42
C ALA A 349 12.97 -10.14 44.37
N LEU A 350 12.52 -10.68 45.52
CA LEU A 350 11.70 -9.96 46.50
C LEU A 350 12.53 -9.14 47.50
N SER A 351 13.79 -9.45 47.73
CA SER A 351 14.60 -8.81 48.79
C SER A 351 15.66 -7.81 48.27
N ASP A 352 16.54 -8.27 47.41
CA ASP A 352 17.76 -7.57 47.06
C ASP A 352 17.85 -7.04 45.64
N TYR A 353 17.09 -7.62 44.71
CA TYR A 353 17.15 -7.28 43.30
C TYR A 353 16.95 -5.79 43.02
N GLU A 354 15.90 -5.17 43.59
CA GLU A 354 15.64 -3.74 43.36
C GLU A 354 16.76 -2.86 43.91
N LYS A 355 17.31 -3.22 45.07
CA LYS A 355 18.44 -2.48 45.72
C LYS A 355 19.70 -2.60 44.87
N GLU A 356 20.03 -3.81 44.40
CA GLU A 356 21.23 -4.06 43.59
C GLU A 356 21.12 -3.45 42.20
N MET A 357 19.92 -3.31 41.65
CA MET A 357 19.64 -2.65 40.39
C MET A 357 19.66 -1.12 40.44
N THR A 358 19.96 -0.50 41.61
CA THR A 358 20.11 0.96 41.67
C THR A 358 21.32 1.45 40.85
N SER A 359 21.26 2.71 40.35
CA SER A 359 22.39 3.31 39.59
C SER A 359 23.68 3.28 40.39
N LYS A 360 23.60 3.59 41.68
CA LYS A 360 24.76 3.67 42.55
C LYS A 360 25.45 2.30 42.67
N ASN A 361 24.68 1.25 42.91
CA ASN A 361 25.24 -0.08 43.15
C ASN A 361 25.85 -0.68 41.87
N ILE A 362 25.13 -0.65 40.73
CA ILE A 362 25.64 -1.12 39.42
C ILE A 362 26.91 -0.35 39.04
N HIS A 363 26.89 0.99 39.20
CA HIS A 363 28.04 1.82 38.87
C HIS A 363 29.27 1.51 39.75
N THR A 364 29.06 1.30 41.05
CA THR A 364 30.15 0.95 42.00
C THR A 364 30.74 -0.41 41.64
N GLU A 365 29.89 -1.42 41.33
CA GLU A 365 30.31 -2.76 40.97
C GLU A 365 31.05 -2.77 39.62
N ALA A 366 30.56 -2.03 38.63
CA ALA A 366 31.22 -1.89 37.32
C ALA A 366 32.61 -1.24 37.45
N LYS A 367 32.76 -0.20 38.27
CA LYS A 367 34.06 0.42 38.54
C LYS A 367 35.04 -0.53 39.22
N ALA A 368 34.55 -1.35 40.15
CA ALA A 368 35.39 -2.34 40.82
C ALA A 368 35.92 -3.39 39.83
N LEU A 369 35.06 -3.83 38.89
CA LEU A 369 35.47 -4.77 37.85
C LEU A 369 36.46 -4.18 36.85
N LEU A 370 36.31 -2.90 36.50
CA LEU A 370 37.28 -2.20 35.64
C LEU A 370 38.65 -2.10 36.34
N ALA A 371 38.65 -1.67 37.62
CA ALA A 371 39.90 -1.55 38.40
C ALA A 371 40.63 -2.91 38.61
N GLN A 372 39.91 -4.03 38.59
CA GLN A 372 40.50 -5.37 38.63
C GLN A 372 41.17 -5.77 37.32
N ARG A 373 40.65 -5.31 36.17
CA ARG A 373 41.22 -5.56 34.86
C ARG A 373 42.50 -4.74 34.56
N GLU A 374 42.63 -3.60 35.23
CA GLU A 374 43.80 -2.71 35.08
C GLU A 374 44.97 -3.08 36.01
N LYS A 375 44.79 -4.05 36.92
CA LYS A 375 45.92 -4.58 37.71
C LYS A 375 46.65 -5.64 36.90
N PRO A 376 47.95 -5.45 36.62
CA PRO A 376 48.77 -6.36 35.84
C PRO A 376 48.97 -7.73 36.49
#